data_7bf3928127531730c86ea9f6caa1ec77
#
_entry.id   7bf3928127531730c86ea9f6caa1ec77
#
_cell.length_a   1.000
_cell.length_b   1.000
_cell.length_c   1.000
_cell.angle_alpha   90.00
_cell.angle_beta   90.00
_cell.angle_gamma   90.00
#
_symmetry.space_group_name_H-M   'P 1'
#
loop_
_entity.id
_entity.type
_entity.pdbx_description
1 polymer ?
#
loop_
_entity_poly.entity_id
_entity_poly.type
_entity_poly.pdbx_seq_one_letter_code
_entity_poly.pdbx_strand_id
1 'polypeptide(L)'
;MHLPSITAGYLAVLALLYAGLAIQVLRLRRGYRVLFGDGDNIKLRSAIRAHANFAEYVPIIALMVAMLEMSGMSAMRVHLLMAALLLARLLHPLGMYVGPRSWQFHICRVGGIALTVTVLIAAALLILSRLAAGIS
;
A
#
# COMPACT_ATOMS: atom_id res chain seq x y z
N MET A 1 17.86 8.25 -19.69
CA MET A 1 16.75 8.19 -18.71
C MET A 1 16.34 6.75 -18.57
N HIS A 2 16.57 6.12 -17.43
CA HIS A 2 16.15 4.73 -17.23
C HIS A 2 14.71 4.70 -16.75
N LEU A 3 13.89 3.85 -17.39
CA LEU A 3 12.54 3.61 -16.92
C LEU A 3 12.57 2.85 -15.59
N PRO A 4 11.73 3.18 -14.61
CA PRO A 4 11.66 2.50 -13.32
C PRO A 4 10.92 1.16 -13.46
N SER A 5 11.54 0.21 -14.17
CA SER A 5 10.92 -1.06 -14.59
C SER A 5 10.57 -1.97 -13.40
N ILE A 6 11.41 -1.97 -12.36
CA ILE A 6 11.17 -2.77 -11.15
C ILE A 6 9.94 -2.22 -10.43
N THR A 7 9.92 -0.90 -10.16
CA THR A 7 8.78 -0.23 -9.54
C THR A 7 7.51 -0.43 -10.36
N ALA A 8 7.59 -0.30 -11.69
CA ALA A 8 6.44 -0.49 -12.59
C ALA A 8 5.85 -1.91 -12.49
N GLY A 9 6.70 -2.94 -12.42
CA GLY A 9 6.25 -4.33 -12.24
C GLY A 9 5.48 -4.54 -10.94
N TYR A 10 6.01 -4.05 -9.82
CA TYR A 10 5.30 -4.10 -8.54
C TYR A 10 4.01 -3.27 -8.56
N LEU A 11 4.04 -2.10 -9.17
CA LEU A 11 2.89 -1.21 -9.27
C LEU A 11 1.75 -1.85 -10.07
N ALA A 12 2.06 -2.61 -11.13
CA ALA A 12 1.06 -3.36 -11.87
C ALA A 12 0.34 -4.41 -10.99
N VAL A 13 1.08 -5.16 -10.16
CA VAL A 13 0.50 -6.11 -9.21
C VAL A 13 -0.34 -5.39 -8.14
N LEU A 14 0.17 -4.28 -7.60
CA LEU A 14 -0.54 -3.45 -6.64
C LEU A 14 -1.83 -2.86 -7.24
N ALA A 15 -1.83 -2.47 -8.51
CA ALA A 15 -3.02 -1.98 -9.21
C ALA A 15 -4.11 -3.05 -9.33
N LEU A 16 -3.74 -4.31 -9.61
CA LEU A 16 -4.69 -5.42 -9.61
C LEU A 16 -5.29 -5.68 -8.23
N LEU A 17 -4.47 -5.61 -7.18
CA LEU A 17 -4.95 -5.70 -5.80
C LEU A 17 -5.91 -4.56 -5.46
N TYR A 18 -5.58 -3.32 -5.86
CA TYR A 18 -6.44 -2.16 -5.68
C TYR A 18 -7.79 -2.31 -6.40
N ALA A 19 -7.78 -2.80 -7.65
CA ALA A 19 -9.00 -3.11 -8.39
C ALA A 19 -9.85 -4.16 -7.66
N GLY A 20 -9.23 -5.20 -7.09
CA GLY A 20 -9.93 -6.20 -6.27
C GLY A 20 -10.60 -5.57 -5.04
N LEU A 21 -9.93 -4.67 -4.33
CA LEU A 21 -10.49 -3.94 -3.19
C LEU A 21 -11.66 -3.05 -3.61
N ALA A 22 -11.55 -2.35 -4.76
CA ALA A 22 -12.62 -1.53 -5.30
C ALA A 22 -13.85 -2.38 -5.66
N ILE A 23 -13.65 -3.51 -6.34
CA ILE A 23 -14.73 -4.44 -6.69
C ILE A 23 -15.42 -4.96 -5.43
N GLN A 24 -14.67 -5.26 -4.37
CA GLN A 24 -15.25 -5.70 -3.10
C GLN A 24 -16.14 -4.62 -2.47
N VAL A 25 -15.72 -3.36 -2.45
CA VAL A 25 -16.55 -2.25 -1.98
C VAL A 25 -17.85 -2.16 -2.80
N LEU A 26 -17.74 -2.22 -4.14
CA LEU A 26 -18.91 -2.17 -5.03
C LEU A 26 -19.88 -3.32 -4.80
N ARG A 27 -19.38 -4.55 -4.62
CA ARG A 27 -20.21 -5.74 -4.32
C ARG A 27 -20.97 -5.58 -3.01
N LEU A 28 -20.27 -5.12 -1.95
CA LEU A 28 -20.89 -4.91 -0.65
C LEU A 28 -21.93 -3.77 -0.68
N ARG A 29 -21.63 -2.66 -1.37
CA ARG A 29 -22.60 -1.57 -1.56
C ARG A 29 -23.89 -2.05 -2.24
N ARG A 30 -23.74 -2.83 -3.31
CA ARG A 30 -24.90 -3.42 -4.02
C ARG A 30 -25.67 -4.39 -3.11
N GLY A 31 -24.97 -5.27 -2.40
CA GLY A 31 -25.60 -6.26 -1.51
C GLY A 31 -26.37 -5.63 -0.36
N TYR A 32 -25.86 -4.57 0.23
CA TYR A 32 -26.52 -3.84 1.32
C TYR A 32 -27.39 -2.67 0.86
N ARG A 33 -27.47 -2.41 -0.45
CA ARG A 33 -28.22 -1.28 -1.04
C ARG A 33 -27.81 0.08 -0.48
N VAL A 34 -26.53 0.28 -0.22
CA VAL A 34 -25.94 1.51 0.34
C VAL A 34 -25.25 2.29 -0.78
N LEU A 35 -25.80 3.45 -1.15
CA LEU A 35 -25.22 4.32 -2.19
C LEU A 35 -24.04 5.14 -1.66
N PHE A 36 -24.18 5.74 -0.48
CA PHE A 36 -23.17 6.61 0.15
C PHE A 36 -22.88 6.17 1.58
N GLY A 37 -21.68 6.51 2.08
CA GLY A 37 -21.27 6.11 3.43
C GLY A 37 -21.09 4.60 3.57
N ASP A 38 -21.24 4.09 4.77
CA ASP A 38 -21.12 2.67 5.11
C ASP A 38 -22.45 2.03 5.57
N GLY A 39 -23.53 2.82 5.69
CA GLY A 39 -24.84 2.36 6.13
C GLY A 39 -24.81 1.64 7.48
N ASP A 40 -23.91 2.04 8.38
CA ASP A 40 -23.66 1.40 9.68
C ASP A 40 -23.29 -0.09 9.61
N ASN A 41 -22.88 -0.55 8.42
CA ASN A 41 -22.46 -1.92 8.20
C ASN A 41 -20.95 -2.07 8.41
N ILE A 42 -20.56 -2.87 9.41
CA ILE A 42 -19.15 -3.09 9.78
C ILE A 42 -18.34 -3.69 8.64
N LYS A 43 -18.91 -4.63 7.85
CA LYS A 43 -18.20 -5.27 6.73
C LYS A 43 -17.94 -4.27 5.61
N LEU A 44 -18.92 -3.44 5.27
CA LEU A 44 -18.77 -2.40 4.27
C LEU A 44 -17.79 -1.33 4.73
N ARG A 45 -17.87 -0.90 6.00
CA ARG A 45 -16.89 0.03 6.62
C ARG A 45 -15.47 -0.50 6.53
N SER A 46 -15.26 -1.78 6.86
CA SER A 46 -13.95 -2.43 6.76
C SER A 46 -13.40 -2.44 5.33
N ALA A 47 -14.25 -2.77 4.34
CA ALA A 47 -13.85 -2.76 2.93
C ALA A 47 -13.49 -1.36 2.44
N ILE A 48 -14.31 -0.34 2.77
CA ILE A 48 -14.04 1.06 2.44
C ILE A 48 -12.71 1.51 3.05
N ARG A 49 -12.45 1.18 4.33
CA ARG A 49 -11.20 1.56 4.98
C ARG A 49 -9.98 0.85 4.40
N ALA A 50 -10.10 -0.43 4.04
CA ALA A 50 -9.01 -1.16 3.37
C ALA A 50 -8.65 -0.53 2.01
N HIS A 51 -9.66 -0.20 1.20
CA HIS A 51 -9.50 0.46 -0.10
C HIS A 51 -8.92 1.88 0.06
N ALA A 52 -9.46 2.70 0.97
CA ALA A 52 -8.99 4.06 1.22
C ALA A 52 -7.54 4.08 1.70
N ASN A 53 -7.18 3.23 2.67
CA ASN A 53 -5.81 3.13 3.17
C ASN A 53 -4.80 2.74 2.09
N PHE A 54 -5.21 1.90 1.12
CA PHE A 54 -4.38 1.59 -0.03
C PHE A 54 -4.12 2.84 -0.87
N ALA A 55 -5.19 3.59 -1.21
CA ALA A 55 -5.10 4.82 -2.02
C ALA A 55 -4.32 5.95 -1.34
N GLU A 56 -4.33 6.01 -0.02
CA GLU A 56 -3.63 7.02 0.77
C GLU A 56 -2.10 6.85 0.71
N TYR A 57 -1.58 5.61 0.73
CA TYR A 57 -0.14 5.35 0.91
C TYR A 57 0.57 4.88 -0.35
N VAL A 58 -0.04 4.00 -1.14
CA VAL A 58 0.66 3.35 -2.26
C VAL A 58 1.14 4.34 -3.31
N PRO A 59 0.35 5.34 -3.77
CA PRO A 59 0.78 6.24 -4.83
C PRO A 59 2.03 7.05 -4.45
N ILE A 60 2.08 7.61 -3.24
CA ILE A 60 3.22 8.42 -2.80
C ILE A 60 4.48 7.57 -2.63
N ILE A 61 4.35 6.35 -2.05
CA ILE A 61 5.50 5.46 -1.89
C ILE A 61 6.02 5.00 -3.25
N ALA A 62 5.14 4.57 -4.15
CA ALA A 62 5.53 4.14 -5.49
C ALA A 62 6.23 5.25 -6.28
N LEU A 63 5.73 6.49 -6.17
CA LEU A 63 6.37 7.66 -6.79
C LEU A 63 7.79 7.87 -6.24
N MET A 64 7.95 7.85 -4.92
CA MET A 64 9.27 8.03 -4.29
C MET A 64 10.25 6.92 -4.68
N VAL A 65 9.79 5.65 -4.70
CA VAL A 65 10.65 4.52 -5.07
C VAL A 65 11.00 4.58 -6.57
N ALA A 66 10.08 4.99 -7.43
CA ALA A 66 10.35 5.21 -8.86
C ALA A 66 11.44 6.29 -9.06
N MET A 67 11.37 7.41 -8.32
CA MET A 67 12.41 8.45 -8.37
C MET A 67 13.76 7.90 -7.90
N LEU A 68 13.79 7.10 -6.84
CA LEU A 68 15.02 6.45 -6.35
C LEU A 68 15.60 5.47 -7.39
N GLU A 69 14.75 4.68 -8.06
CA GLU A 69 15.16 3.77 -9.13
C GLU A 69 15.75 4.55 -10.31
N MET A 70 15.06 5.60 -10.77
CA MET A 70 15.52 6.46 -11.87
C MET A 70 16.82 7.20 -11.54
N SER A 71 17.07 7.52 -10.29
CA SER A 71 18.33 8.14 -9.82
C SER A 71 19.47 7.12 -9.60
N GLY A 72 19.34 5.89 -10.08
CA GLY A 72 20.39 4.87 -10.04
C GLY A 72 20.53 4.13 -8.70
N MET A 73 19.44 4.03 -7.92
CA MET A 73 19.42 3.13 -6.76
C MET A 73 19.62 1.67 -7.20
N SER A 74 20.40 0.90 -6.43
CA SER A 74 20.60 -0.52 -6.74
C SER A 74 19.28 -1.31 -6.79
N ALA A 75 19.13 -2.18 -7.76
CA ALA A 75 17.94 -3.00 -7.99
C ALA A 75 17.50 -3.74 -6.70
N MET A 76 18.45 -4.28 -5.93
CA MET A 76 18.17 -4.96 -4.68
C MET A 76 17.40 -4.07 -3.68
N ARG A 77 17.80 -2.81 -3.52
CA ARG A 77 17.11 -1.87 -2.60
C ARG A 77 15.72 -1.53 -3.09
N VAL A 78 15.55 -1.33 -4.39
CA VAL A 78 14.23 -1.11 -5.00
C VAL A 78 13.31 -2.31 -4.77
N HIS A 79 13.80 -3.54 -5.02
CA HIS A 79 13.07 -4.77 -4.73
C HIS A 79 12.68 -4.88 -3.26
N LEU A 80 13.58 -4.58 -2.33
CA LEU A 80 13.28 -4.65 -0.89
C LEU A 80 12.16 -3.68 -0.49
N LEU A 81 12.20 -2.44 -0.95
CA LEU A 81 11.16 -1.44 -0.67
C LEU A 81 9.80 -1.86 -1.26
N MET A 82 9.79 -2.25 -2.52
CA MET A 82 8.55 -2.59 -3.22
C MET A 82 7.97 -3.93 -2.76
N ALA A 83 8.79 -4.93 -2.45
CA ALA A 83 8.34 -6.21 -1.89
C ALA A 83 7.76 -6.02 -0.48
N ALA A 84 8.41 -5.19 0.35
CA ALA A 84 7.88 -4.85 1.67
C ALA A 84 6.54 -4.12 1.57
N LEU A 85 6.39 -3.17 0.64
CA LEU A 85 5.12 -2.50 0.37
C LEU A 85 4.05 -3.49 -0.08
N LEU A 86 4.36 -4.35 -1.04
CA LEU A 86 3.42 -5.36 -1.54
C LEU A 86 2.96 -6.30 -0.42
N LEU A 87 3.89 -6.81 0.39
CA LEU A 87 3.57 -7.64 1.56
C LEU A 87 2.66 -6.91 2.54
N ALA A 88 2.97 -5.65 2.86
CA ALA A 88 2.14 -4.82 3.73
C ALA A 88 0.71 -4.66 3.19
N ARG A 89 0.56 -4.50 1.88
CA ARG A 89 -0.74 -4.32 1.21
C ARG A 89 -1.53 -5.60 1.06
N LEU A 90 -0.88 -6.75 1.02
CA LEU A 90 -1.54 -8.07 1.06
C LEU A 90 -2.05 -8.39 2.47
N LEU A 91 -1.25 -8.09 3.50
CA LEU A 91 -1.60 -8.38 4.89
C LEU A 91 -2.71 -7.46 5.42
N HIS A 92 -2.62 -6.16 5.17
CA HIS A 92 -3.50 -5.17 5.79
C HIS A 92 -5.01 -5.43 5.61
N PRO A 93 -5.53 -5.76 4.41
CA PRO A 93 -6.96 -6.04 4.22
C PRO A 93 -7.44 -7.25 5.02
N LEU A 94 -6.60 -8.27 5.20
CA LEU A 94 -6.94 -9.48 5.95
C LEU A 94 -7.24 -9.16 7.42
N GLY A 95 -6.54 -8.20 8.00
CA GLY A 95 -6.74 -7.75 9.38
C GLY A 95 -7.94 -6.82 9.57
N MET A 96 -8.58 -6.34 8.49
CA MET A 96 -9.70 -5.40 8.59
C MET A 96 -11.03 -6.05 8.99
N TYR A 97 -11.14 -7.37 8.83
CA TYR A 97 -12.38 -8.13 9.07
C TYR A 97 -12.37 -8.93 10.38
N VAL A 98 -11.30 -8.83 11.15
CA VAL A 98 -11.13 -9.56 12.41
C VAL A 98 -11.16 -8.62 13.61
N GLY A 99 -11.56 -9.15 14.76
CA GLY A 99 -11.68 -8.38 16.00
C GLY A 99 -10.32 -7.99 16.60
N PRO A 100 -10.27 -6.90 17.42
CA PRO A 100 -9.02 -6.37 17.99
C PRO A 100 -8.25 -7.33 18.91
N ARG A 101 -8.94 -8.36 19.44
CA ARG A 101 -8.33 -9.37 20.31
C ARG A 101 -7.66 -10.51 19.56
N SER A 102 -7.80 -10.60 18.21
CA SER A 102 -7.19 -11.67 17.44
C SER A 102 -5.72 -11.37 17.12
N TRP A 103 -4.88 -12.41 17.07
CA TRP A 103 -3.51 -12.29 16.63
C TRP A 103 -3.41 -11.79 15.15
N GLN A 104 -4.40 -12.17 14.34
CA GLN A 104 -4.52 -11.72 12.95
C GLN A 104 -4.70 -10.19 12.86
N PHE A 105 -5.45 -9.59 13.78
CA PHE A 105 -5.58 -8.13 13.85
C PHE A 105 -4.21 -7.47 14.06
N HIS A 106 -3.42 -7.97 15.00
CA HIS A 106 -2.12 -7.37 15.30
C HIS A 106 -1.12 -7.58 14.17
N ILE A 107 -0.99 -8.79 13.63
CA ILE A 107 -0.04 -9.07 12.56
C ILE A 107 -0.49 -8.43 11.24
N CYS A 108 -1.72 -8.65 10.82
CA CYS A 108 -2.16 -8.23 9.50
C CYS A 108 -2.50 -6.73 9.45
N ARG A 109 -3.30 -6.23 10.37
CA ARG A 109 -3.72 -4.83 10.33
C ARG A 109 -2.64 -3.90 10.89
N VAL A 110 -2.19 -4.13 12.12
CA VAL A 110 -1.19 -3.27 12.77
C VAL A 110 0.18 -3.46 12.11
N GLY A 111 0.63 -4.70 11.89
CA GLY A 111 1.89 -4.99 11.21
C GLY A 111 1.90 -4.49 9.77
N GLY A 112 0.80 -4.66 9.02
CA GLY A 112 0.69 -4.15 7.65
C GLY A 112 0.79 -2.63 7.57
N ILE A 113 0.13 -1.88 8.48
CA ILE A 113 0.25 -0.41 8.50
C ILE A 113 1.65 0.03 8.97
N ALA A 114 2.19 -0.61 10.00
CA ALA A 114 3.52 -0.32 10.51
C ALA A 114 4.58 -0.51 9.42
N LEU A 115 4.55 -1.63 8.70
CA LEU A 115 5.45 -1.89 7.58
C LEU A 115 5.30 -0.85 6.46
N THR A 116 4.07 -0.43 6.14
CA THR A 116 3.83 0.62 5.15
C THR A 116 4.46 1.95 5.55
N VAL A 117 4.26 2.37 6.81
CA VAL A 117 4.84 3.62 7.33
C VAL A 117 6.37 3.52 7.38
N THR A 118 6.91 2.36 7.71
CA THR A 118 8.37 2.12 7.67
C THR A 118 8.92 2.31 6.25
N VAL A 119 8.26 1.73 5.24
CA VAL A 119 8.70 1.90 3.83
C VAL A 119 8.57 3.36 3.39
N LEU A 120 7.49 4.06 3.78
CA LEU A 120 7.29 5.48 3.49
C LEU A 120 8.45 6.33 4.04
N ILE A 121 8.75 6.15 5.33
CA ILE A 121 9.85 6.89 5.99
C ILE A 121 11.20 6.52 5.38
N ALA A 122 11.47 5.24 5.15
CA ALA A 122 12.71 4.78 4.55
C ALA A 122 12.93 5.39 3.15
N ALA A 123 11.90 5.39 2.29
CA ALA A 123 11.97 5.99 0.97
C ALA A 123 12.24 7.50 1.04
N ALA A 124 11.57 8.22 1.94
CA ALA A 124 11.76 9.64 2.15
C ALA A 124 13.21 9.95 2.63
N LEU A 125 13.71 9.22 3.62
CA LEU A 125 15.07 9.40 4.13
C LEU A 125 16.14 9.08 3.08
N LEU A 126 15.91 8.07 2.25
CA LEU A 126 16.82 7.73 1.15
C LEU A 126 16.86 8.84 0.09
N ILE A 127 15.73 9.45 -0.26
CA ILE A 127 15.71 10.62 -1.16
C ILE A 127 16.50 11.77 -0.55
N LEU A 128 16.21 12.13 0.72
CA LEU A 128 16.88 13.23 1.39
C LEU A 128 18.40 13.00 1.50
N SER A 129 18.83 11.77 1.81
CA SER A 129 20.26 11.45 1.89
C SER A 129 20.98 11.58 0.55
N ARG A 130 20.31 11.23 -0.56
CA ARG A 130 20.87 11.37 -1.91
C ARG A 130 21.00 12.84 -2.32
N LEU A 131 19.97 13.64 -2.03
CA LEU A 131 19.99 15.07 -2.29
C LEU A 131 21.12 15.75 -1.49
N ALA A 132 21.29 15.40 -0.21
CA ALA A 132 22.37 15.92 0.62
C ALA A 132 23.77 15.51 0.11
N ALA A 133 23.89 14.32 -0.50
CA ALA A 133 25.15 13.85 -1.09
C ALA A 133 25.40 14.40 -2.52
N GLY A 134 24.52 15.23 -3.07
CA GLY A 134 24.63 15.76 -4.43
C GLY A 134 24.43 14.70 -5.53
N ILE A 135 23.80 13.59 -5.20
CA ILE A 135 23.50 12.50 -6.15
C ILE A 135 22.07 12.71 -6.66
N SER A 136 21.97 13.28 -7.84
CA SER A 136 20.69 13.49 -8.54
C SER A 136 20.45 12.46 -9.64
#